data_a91d4d8cddcdc6c71f77d1867fee87f3
#
_entry.id   a91d4d8cddcdc6c71f77d1867fee87f3
#
_cell.length_a   1.000
_cell.length_b   1.000
_cell.length_c   1.000
_cell.angle_alpha   90.00
_cell.angle_beta   90.00
_cell.angle_gamma   90.00
#
_symmetry.space_group_name_H-M   'P 1'
#
loop_
_entity.id
_entity.type
_entity.pdbx_description
1 polymer ?
#
loop_
_entity_poly.entity_id
_entity_poly.type
_entity_poly.pdbx_seq_one_letter_code
_entity_poly.pdbx_strand_id
1 'polypeptide(L)'
;MSSSFLIILNLILMIFFFVVAYMAIKYFLNQIEKYPRVTLEEIYNSKKLRQKYGIEDFINPLDFGFNYKEVAYKSGKIQLYGWLLENKDSNKAIILSHGRGTNRLGVLRYLTLLKELKLNEQYSIFIPDLRNSGKSDESKTYMGYCFGQDIFHTMEMLNSDYKINNFILYGFSHGAIGS
;
A
#
# COMPACT_ATOMS: atom_id res chain seq x y z
N MET A 1 32.86 28.31 40.47
CA MET A 1 32.52 26.99 39.87
C MET A 1 33.88 26.39 39.44
N SER A 2 34.20 25.17 39.85
CA SER A 2 35.52 24.59 39.49
C SER A 2 35.55 24.25 37.99
N SER A 3 36.74 24.35 37.37
CA SER A 3 36.93 23.99 35.95
C SER A 3 36.49 22.55 35.67
N SER A 4 36.74 21.65 36.63
CA SER A 4 36.27 20.24 36.54
C SER A 4 34.75 20.11 36.45
N PHE A 5 33.98 20.93 37.17
CA PHE A 5 32.52 20.93 37.09
C PHE A 5 32.04 21.37 35.70
N LEU A 6 32.65 22.38 35.11
CA LEU A 6 32.29 22.85 33.77
C LEU A 6 32.62 21.80 32.71
N ILE A 7 33.72 21.07 32.82
CA ILE A 7 34.11 19.99 31.91
C ILE A 7 33.05 18.86 31.98
N ILE A 8 32.71 18.43 33.21
CA ILE A 8 31.71 17.36 33.39
C ILE A 8 30.37 17.79 32.83
N LEU A 9 29.93 19.03 33.10
CA LEU A 9 28.65 19.55 32.57
C LEU A 9 28.63 19.56 31.04
N ASN A 10 29.71 20.02 30.40
CA ASN A 10 29.82 20.01 28.93
C ASN A 10 29.80 18.60 28.36
N LEU A 11 30.47 17.63 28.99
CA LEU A 11 30.41 16.22 28.58
C LEU A 11 28.98 15.66 28.66
N ILE A 12 28.25 15.94 29.74
CA ILE A 12 26.88 15.51 29.92
C ILE A 12 25.98 16.12 28.82
N LEU A 13 26.10 17.42 28.55
CA LEU A 13 25.36 18.12 27.52
C LEU A 13 25.66 17.56 26.11
N MET A 14 26.92 17.26 25.84
CA MET A 14 27.35 16.66 24.59
C MET A 14 26.73 15.26 24.40
N ILE A 15 26.78 14.40 25.42
CA ILE A 15 26.17 13.08 25.41
C ILE A 15 24.66 13.20 25.18
N PHE A 16 24.00 14.10 25.91
CA PHE A 16 22.57 14.36 25.75
C PHE A 16 22.20 14.77 24.32
N PHE A 17 22.99 15.69 23.73
CA PHE A 17 22.82 16.12 22.33
C PHE A 17 22.90 14.95 21.35
N PHE A 18 23.94 14.10 21.50
CA PHE A 18 24.08 12.92 20.61
C PHE A 18 22.95 11.90 20.77
N VAL A 19 22.46 11.69 21.99
CA VAL A 19 21.31 10.82 22.25
C VAL A 19 20.05 11.36 21.57
N VAL A 20 19.78 12.66 21.73
CA VAL A 20 18.61 13.29 21.08
C VAL A 20 18.73 13.25 19.56
N ALA A 21 19.91 13.57 19.02
CA ALA A 21 20.16 13.49 17.58
C ALA A 21 19.97 12.06 17.04
N TYR A 22 20.49 11.06 17.73
CA TYR A 22 20.29 9.64 17.36
C TYR A 22 18.80 9.25 17.37
N MET A 23 18.07 9.64 18.42
CA MET A 23 16.63 9.37 18.51
C MET A 23 15.84 10.03 17.37
N ALA A 24 16.17 11.29 17.05
CA ALA A 24 15.55 12.02 15.96
C ALA A 24 15.83 11.34 14.61
N ILE A 25 17.08 10.99 14.32
CA ILE A 25 17.45 10.28 13.09
C ILE A 25 16.70 8.95 13.01
N LYS A 26 16.71 8.17 14.08
CA LYS A 26 15.99 6.88 14.11
C LYS A 26 14.48 7.04 13.87
N TYR A 27 13.87 8.08 14.45
CA TYR A 27 12.47 8.40 14.21
C TYR A 27 12.21 8.71 12.74
N PHE A 28 12.99 9.59 12.12
CA PHE A 28 12.84 9.95 10.70
C PHE A 28 13.08 8.75 9.78
N LEU A 29 14.10 7.95 10.02
CA LEU A 29 14.36 6.73 9.24
C LEU A 29 13.18 5.76 9.32
N ASN A 30 12.59 5.59 10.52
CA ASN A 30 11.43 4.74 10.68
C ASN A 30 10.22 5.25 9.89
N GLN A 31 10.01 6.57 9.84
CA GLN A 31 8.93 7.17 9.03
C GLN A 31 9.15 6.97 7.52
N ILE A 32 10.41 6.89 7.08
CA ILE A 32 10.77 6.62 5.69
C ILE A 32 10.59 5.14 5.37
N GLU A 33 11.13 4.26 6.22
CA GLU A 33 11.12 2.81 6.02
C GLU A 33 9.75 2.17 6.21
N LYS A 34 8.97 2.69 7.15
CA LYS A 34 7.67 2.15 7.55
C LYS A 34 6.74 3.28 7.97
N TYR A 35 5.96 3.77 7.04
CA TYR A 35 4.93 4.76 7.35
C TYR A 35 3.76 4.14 8.16
N PRO A 36 2.95 4.95 8.86
CA PRO A 36 1.78 4.46 9.57
C PRO A 36 0.85 3.67 8.63
N ARG A 37 0.52 2.44 9.06
CA ARG A 37 -0.43 1.59 8.33
C ARG A 37 -1.82 2.20 8.39
N VAL A 38 -2.56 2.11 7.30
CA VAL A 38 -3.98 2.46 7.23
C VAL A 38 -4.76 1.19 6.91
N THR A 39 -5.55 0.71 7.87
CA THR A 39 -6.37 -0.49 7.72
C THR A 39 -7.67 -0.19 6.97
N LEU A 40 -8.34 -1.24 6.49
CA LEU A 40 -9.68 -1.10 5.89
C LEU A 40 -10.69 -0.58 6.93
N GLU A 41 -10.61 -1.11 8.15
CA GLU A 41 -11.51 -0.76 9.25
C GLU A 41 -11.39 0.72 9.64
N GLU A 42 -10.18 1.27 9.71
CA GLU A 42 -9.97 2.69 9.97
C GLU A 42 -10.66 3.57 8.94
N ILE A 43 -10.62 3.19 7.66
CA ILE A 43 -11.30 3.93 6.59
C ILE A 43 -12.82 3.76 6.71
N TYR A 44 -13.32 2.53 6.94
CA TYR A 44 -14.76 2.29 7.08
C TYR A 44 -15.36 3.09 8.23
N ASN A 45 -14.67 3.19 9.36
CA ASN A 45 -15.14 3.86 10.56
C ASN A 45 -14.92 5.38 10.55
N SER A 46 -14.18 5.92 9.60
CA SER A 46 -13.84 7.34 9.52
C SER A 46 -14.45 8.04 8.31
N LYS A 47 -15.53 8.81 8.53
CA LYS A 47 -16.11 9.66 7.47
C LYS A 47 -15.06 10.59 6.85
N LYS A 48 -14.15 11.16 7.66
CA LYS A 48 -13.07 12.04 7.20
C LYS A 48 -12.10 11.32 6.25
N LEU A 49 -11.74 10.06 6.55
CA LEU A 49 -10.88 9.28 5.67
C LEU A 49 -11.60 8.90 4.38
N ARG A 50 -12.87 8.50 4.45
CA ARG A 50 -13.67 8.21 3.25
C ARG A 50 -13.76 9.42 2.33
N GLN A 51 -14.04 10.61 2.86
CA GLN A 51 -14.03 11.86 2.11
C GLN A 51 -12.66 12.14 1.48
N LYS A 52 -11.60 12.00 2.26
CA LYS A 52 -10.22 12.19 1.76
C LYS A 52 -9.89 11.30 0.55
N TYR A 53 -10.42 10.08 0.52
CA TYR A 53 -10.17 9.13 -0.57
C TYR A 53 -11.25 9.15 -1.67
N GLY A 54 -12.26 10.00 -1.54
CA GLY A 54 -13.35 10.12 -2.51
C GLY A 54 -14.21 8.86 -2.63
N ILE A 55 -14.43 8.17 -1.49
CA ILE A 55 -15.19 6.91 -1.40
C ILE A 55 -16.33 7.03 -0.38
N GLU A 56 -16.92 8.23 -0.25
CA GLU A 56 -17.91 8.50 0.82
C GLU A 56 -19.02 7.45 0.89
N ASP A 57 -19.52 7.02 -0.28
CA ASP A 57 -20.63 6.09 -0.42
C ASP A 57 -20.21 4.71 -0.99
N PHE A 58 -18.92 4.52 -1.28
CA PHE A 58 -18.40 3.33 -1.92
C PHE A 58 -17.33 2.66 -1.07
N ILE A 59 -17.57 1.43 -0.63
CA ILE A 59 -16.67 0.71 0.27
C ILE A 59 -16.12 -0.60 -0.30
N ASN A 60 -16.67 -1.04 -1.44
CA ASN A 60 -16.21 -2.26 -2.11
C ASN A 60 -16.56 -2.23 -3.62
N PRO A 61 -16.05 -3.14 -4.45
CA PRO A 61 -16.32 -3.16 -5.88
C PRO A 61 -17.79 -3.40 -6.27
N LEU A 62 -18.63 -4.00 -5.40
CA LEU A 62 -20.07 -4.20 -5.69
C LEU A 62 -20.78 -2.85 -5.85
N ASP A 63 -20.37 -1.84 -5.12
CA ASP A 63 -20.95 -0.49 -5.19
C ASP A 63 -20.76 0.15 -6.58
N PHE A 64 -19.79 -0.36 -7.35
CA PHE A 64 -19.53 0.02 -8.75
C PHE A 64 -20.15 -0.98 -9.75
N GLY A 65 -20.84 -1.99 -9.25
CA GLY A 65 -21.48 -3.03 -10.06
C GLY A 65 -20.50 -4.12 -10.54
N PHE A 66 -19.41 -4.35 -9.80
CA PHE A 66 -18.47 -5.43 -10.08
C PHE A 66 -18.57 -6.53 -9.02
N ASN A 67 -18.75 -7.77 -9.47
CA ASN A 67 -18.49 -8.92 -8.61
C ASN A 67 -16.98 -9.02 -8.36
N TYR A 68 -16.60 -9.43 -7.15
CA TYR A 68 -15.23 -9.61 -6.77
C TYR A 68 -15.04 -10.77 -5.81
N LYS A 69 -13.82 -11.25 -5.71
CA LYS A 69 -13.39 -12.19 -4.67
C LYS A 69 -12.16 -11.66 -3.97
N GLU A 70 -12.06 -11.89 -2.68
CA GLU A 70 -10.84 -11.62 -1.94
C GLU A 70 -9.84 -12.74 -2.21
N VAL A 71 -8.63 -12.35 -2.56
CA VAL A 71 -7.51 -13.25 -2.83
C VAL A 71 -6.42 -12.99 -1.81
N ALA A 72 -5.88 -14.06 -1.23
CA ALA A 72 -4.75 -14.04 -0.30
C ALA A 72 -3.56 -14.77 -0.95
N TYR A 73 -2.39 -14.15 -0.96
CA TYR A 73 -1.18 -14.70 -1.58
C TYR A 73 0.07 -14.22 -0.85
N LYS A 74 1.24 -14.76 -1.18
CA LYS A 74 2.49 -14.41 -0.50
C LYS A 74 3.44 -13.63 -1.40
N SER A 75 4.10 -12.63 -0.81
CA SER A 75 5.29 -11.97 -1.35
C SER A 75 6.47 -12.31 -0.43
N GLY A 76 7.17 -13.41 -0.75
CA GLY A 76 8.15 -14.02 0.13
C GLY A 76 7.52 -14.49 1.45
N LYS A 77 7.87 -13.84 2.57
CA LYS A 77 7.30 -14.15 3.90
C LYS A 77 6.06 -13.29 4.24
N ILE A 78 5.74 -12.30 3.41
CA ILE A 78 4.67 -11.34 3.66
C ILE A 78 3.36 -11.89 3.10
N GLN A 79 2.30 -11.92 3.91
CA GLN A 79 0.96 -12.25 3.45
C GLN A 79 0.33 -10.99 2.85
N LEU A 80 -0.10 -11.09 1.60
CA LEU A 80 -0.78 -10.03 0.89
C LEU A 80 -2.24 -10.42 0.59
N TYR A 81 -3.07 -9.39 0.45
CA TYR A 81 -4.48 -9.53 0.10
C TYR A 81 -4.83 -8.58 -1.03
N GLY A 82 -5.84 -8.93 -1.80
CA GLY A 82 -6.37 -8.07 -2.86
C GLY A 82 -7.77 -8.47 -3.26
N TRP A 83 -8.39 -7.65 -4.09
CA TRP A 83 -9.66 -7.97 -4.73
C TRP A 83 -9.44 -8.28 -6.20
N LEU A 84 -9.93 -9.43 -6.64
CA LEU A 84 -9.97 -9.82 -8.04
C LEU A 84 -11.39 -9.65 -8.58
N LEU A 85 -11.55 -8.76 -9.54
CA LEU A 85 -12.70 -8.60 -10.39
C LEU A 85 -12.41 -9.40 -11.66
N GLU A 86 -12.85 -10.65 -11.68
CA GLU A 86 -12.44 -11.62 -12.70
C GLU A 86 -13.25 -11.48 -13.98
N ASN A 87 -12.57 -11.35 -15.11
CA ASN A 87 -13.13 -11.63 -16.43
C ASN A 87 -12.61 -13.00 -16.90
N LYS A 88 -13.48 -14.01 -16.89
CA LYS A 88 -13.11 -15.40 -17.19
C LYS A 88 -12.72 -15.64 -18.67
N ASP A 89 -13.12 -14.74 -19.54
CA ASP A 89 -12.87 -14.83 -20.98
C ASP A 89 -11.56 -14.12 -21.38
N SER A 90 -10.79 -13.64 -20.39
CA SER A 90 -9.57 -12.88 -20.63
C SER A 90 -8.38 -13.43 -19.85
N ASN A 91 -7.24 -13.54 -20.53
CA ASN A 91 -5.93 -13.81 -19.91
C ASN A 91 -5.15 -12.53 -19.58
N LYS A 92 -5.83 -11.37 -19.52
CA LYS A 92 -5.25 -10.06 -19.28
C LYS A 92 -5.76 -9.48 -17.97
N ALA A 93 -4.92 -8.74 -17.25
CA ALA A 93 -5.39 -7.98 -16.09
C ALA A 93 -4.80 -6.57 -16.02
N ILE A 94 -5.56 -5.67 -15.40
CA ILE A 94 -5.09 -4.39 -14.90
C ILE A 94 -4.82 -4.54 -13.41
N ILE A 95 -3.59 -4.31 -12.97
CA ILE A 95 -3.24 -4.25 -11.56
C ILE A 95 -3.27 -2.78 -11.13
N LEU A 96 -4.21 -2.45 -10.24
CA LEU A 96 -4.51 -1.09 -9.80
C LEU A 96 -3.92 -0.86 -8.40
N SER A 97 -2.72 -0.29 -8.32
CA SER A 97 -1.92 -0.17 -7.11
C SER A 97 -2.12 1.17 -6.42
N HIS A 98 -2.42 1.14 -5.12
CA HIS A 98 -2.62 2.34 -4.30
C HIS A 98 -1.30 3.01 -3.88
N GLY A 99 -1.38 4.26 -3.44
CA GLY A 99 -0.25 5.04 -2.92
C GLY A 99 0.05 4.82 -1.44
N ARG A 100 1.02 5.59 -0.93
CA ARG A 100 1.42 5.62 0.48
C ARG A 100 0.26 6.13 1.37
N GLY A 101 0.11 5.54 2.56
CA GLY A 101 -0.83 5.99 3.59
C GLY A 101 -2.29 5.78 3.22
N THR A 102 -2.55 4.86 2.30
CA THR A 102 -3.89 4.37 1.94
C THR A 102 -3.84 2.85 1.73
N ASN A 103 -4.89 2.27 1.19
CA ASN A 103 -5.01 0.86 0.85
C ASN A 103 -5.88 0.72 -0.42
N ARG A 104 -6.31 -0.51 -0.77
CA ARG A 104 -7.13 -0.79 -1.95
C ARG A 104 -8.37 0.11 -2.10
N LEU A 105 -8.94 0.64 -1.01
CA LEU A 105 -10.10 1.53 -1.07
C LEU A 105 -9.77 2.87 -1.76
N GLY A 106 -8.54 3.36 -1.61
CA GLY A 106 -8.13 4.64 -2.20
C GLY A 106 -8.12 4.67 -3.74
N VAL A 107 -8.21 3.52 -4.38
CA VAL A 107 -8.25 3.40 -5.85
C VAL A 107 -9.60 2.97 -6.40
N LEU A 108 -10.59 2.65 -5.55
CA LEU A 108 -11.92 2.21 -5.98
C LEU A 108 -12.61 3.18 -6.94
N ARG A 109 -12.48 4.49 -6.73
CA ARG A 109 -13.08 5.52 -7.61
C ARG A 109 -12.70 5.37 -9.07
N TYR A 110 -11.56 4.73 -9.38
CA TYR A 110 -11.13 4.52 -10.76
C TYR A 110 -11.86 3.37 -11.45
N LEU A 111 -12.62 2.56 -10.71
CA LEU A 111 -13.48 1.52 -11.30
C LEU A 111 -14.55 2.11 -12.21
N THR A 112 -15.08 3.30 -11.89
CA THR A 112 -16.00 4.02 -12.76
C THR A 112 -15.37 4.28 -14.14
N LEU A 113 -14.15 4.82 -14.17
CA LEU A 113 -13.42 5.09 -15.41
C LEU A 113 -13.17 3.81 -16.22
N LEU A 114 -12.72 2.73 -15.54
CA LEU A 114 -12.47 1.45 -16.22
C LEU A 114 -13.75 0.87 -16.83
N LYS A 115 -14.89 1.07 -16.16
CA LYS A 115 -16.22 0.66 -16.66
C LYS A 115 -16.68 1.50 -17.85
N GLU A 116 -16.55 2.83 -17.77
CA GLU A 116 -16.90 3.75 -18.86
C GLU A 116 -16.09 3.48 -20.13
N LEU A 117 -14.80 3.15 -19.98
CA LEU A 117 -13.91 2.76 -21.06
C LEU A 117 -14.09 1.30 -21.52
N LYS A 118 -15.01 0.55 -20.90
CA LYS A 118 -15.26 -0.89 -21.16
C LYS A 118 -14.03 -1.78 -21.01
N LEU A 119 -13.08 -1.36 -20.19
CA LEU A 119 -11.84 -2.14 -19.97
C LEU A 119 -12.11 -3.42 -19.17
N ASN A 120 -13.16 -3.44 -18.34
CA ASN A 120 -13.61 -4.63 -17.65
C ASN A 120 -14.17 -5.73 -18.59
N GLU A 121 -14.53 -5.39 -19.81
CA GLU A 121 -14.95 -6.36 -20.84
C GLU A 121 -13.75 -7.07 -21.48
N GLN A 122 -12.54 -6.52 -21.33
CA GLN A 122 -11.31 -7.02 -21.95
C GLN A 122 -10.28 -7.51 -20.93
N TYR A 123 -10.35 -7.04 -19.68
CA TYR A 123 -9.36 -7.30 -18.63
C TYR A 123 -10.05 -7.72 -17.33
N SER A 124 -9.44 -8.64 -16.61
CA SER A 124 -9.64 -8.72 -15.17
C SER A 124 -9.06 -7.48 -14.50
N ILE A 125 -9.54 -7.12 -13.33
CA ILE A 125 -8.98 -6.03 -12.54
C ILE A 125 -8.53 -6.61 -11.20
N PHE A 126 -7.29 -6.38 -10.81
CA PHE A 126 -6.78 -6.77 -9.51
C PHE A 126 -6.38 -5.54 -8.69
N ILE A 127 -6.89 -5.45 -7.46
CA ILE A 127 -6.66 -4.32 -6.56
C ILE A 127 -5.98 -4.84 -5.30
N PRO A 128 -4.64 -4.83 -5.23
CA PRO A 128 -3.91 -5.30 -4.05
C PRO A 128 -3.98 -4.32 -2.89
N ASP A 129 -3.90 -4.83 -1.66
CA ASP A 129 -3.27 -4.12 -0.56
C ASP A 129 -1.77 -4.44 -0.63
N LEU A 130 -0.96 -3.46 -0.92
CA LEU A 130 0.50 -3.60 -0.85
C LEU A 130 0.93 -3.81 0.61
N ARG A 131 2.13 -4.33 0.85
CA ARG A 131 2.64 -4.52 2.23
C ARG A 131 2.45 -3.27 3.09
N ASN A 132 2.23 -3.45 4.37
CA ASN A 132 1.98 -2.37 5.33
C ASN A 132 0.70 -1.56 5.05
N SER A 133 -0.29 -2.13 4.37
CA SER A 133 -1.53 -1.45 4.00
C SER A 133 -2.73 -2.40 4.12
N GLY A 134 -3.90 -1.84 4.39
CA GLY A 134 -5.16 -2.58 4.40
C GLY A 134 -5.14 -3.85 5.25
N LYS A 135 -5.39 -5.00 4.64
CA LYS A 135 -5.38 -6.32 5.27
C LYS A 135 -4.02 -7.01 5.20
N SER A 136 -3.12 -6.55 4.31
CA SER A 136 -1.81 -7.15 4.12
C SER A 136 -0.90 -6.96 5.33
N ASP A 137 0.09 -7.84 5.48
CA ASP A 137 1.01 -7.84 6.60
C ASP A 137 1.77 -6.52 6.75
N GLU A 138 2.02 -6.18 8.01
CA GLU A 138 2.84 -5.04 8.37
C GLU A 138 4.32 -5.31 8.08
N SER A 139 4.96 -4.44 7.33
CA SER A 139 6.35 -4.60 6.94
C SER A 139 6.98 -3.26 6.57
N LYS A 140 8.31 -3.24 6.49
CA LYS A 140 9.05 -2.10 5.94
C LYS A 140 8.81 -1.99 4.44
N THR A 141 8.61 -0.77 3.95
CA THR A 141 8.30 -0.48 2.55
C THR A 141 9.45 0.17 1.80
N TYR A 142 10.43 0.75 2.54
CA TYR A 142 11.59 1.47 2.00
C TYR A 142 11.19 2.46 0.89
N MET A 143 10.26 3.38 1.20
CA MET A 143 9.73 4.37 0.24
C MET A 143 9.01 3.74 -0.98
N GLY A 144 8.52 2.52 -0.86
CA GLY A 144 7.86 1.83 -1.97
C GLY A 144 8.79 0.92 -2.78
N TYR A 145 10.09 0.89 -2.49
CA TYR A 145 11.03 -0.02 -3.18
C TYR A 145 10.57 -1.49 -3.15
N CYS A 146 10.04 -1.93 -2.00
CA CYS A 146 9.54 -3.30 -1.86
C CYS A 146 8.22 -3.56 -2.59
N PHE A 147 7.53 -2.54 -3.09
CA PHE A 147 6.27 -2.72 -3.82
C PHE A 147 6.47 -3.41 -5.17
N GLY A 148 7.63 -3.21 -5.81
CA GLY A 148 7.98 -3.96 -7.02
C GLY A 148 7.96 -5.48 -6.80
N GLN A 149 8.46 -5.95 -5.65
CA GLN A 149 8.36 -7.37 -5.29
C GLN A 149 6.91 -7.82 -5.07
N ASP A 150 6.09 -6.97 -4.41
CA ASP A 150 4.69 -7.29 -4.18
C ASP A 150 3.91 -7.39 -5.50
N ILE A 151 4.14 -6.47 -6.44
CA ILE A 151 3.54 -6.50 -7.77
C ILE A 151 4.03 -7.70 -8.57
N PHE A 152 5.32 -8.02 -8.53
CA PHE A 152 5.87 -9.22 -9.19
C PHE A 152 5.18 -10.50 -8.70
N HIS A 153 5.09 -10.71 -7.38
CA HIS A 153 4.40 -11.89 -6.84
C HIS A 153 2.87 -11.85 -7.07
N THR A 154 2.28 -10.65 -7.20
CA THR A 154 0.89 -10.51 -7.66
C THR A 154 0.72 -11.08 -9.07
N MET A 155 1.63 -10.72 -10.00
CA MET A 155 1.59 -11.25 -11.37
C MET A 155 1.83 -12.76 -11.40
N GLU A 156 2.76 -13.28 -10.60
CA GLU A 156 2.99 -14.72 -10.49
C GLU A 156 1.74 -15.47 -10.01
N MET A 157 1.10 -14.98 -8.95
CA MET A 157 -0.15 -15.55 -8.43
C MET A 157 -1.28 -15.51 -9.47
N LEU A 158 -1.46 -14.37 -10.14
CA LEU A 158 -2.49 -14.24 -11.19
C LEU A 158 -2.22 -15.18 -12.37
N ASN A 159 -0.96 -15.40 -12.71
CA ASN A 159 -0.60 -16.34 -13.76
C ASN A 159 -0.80 -17.80 -13.33
N SER A 160 -0.36 -18.17 -12.14
CA SER A 160 -0.47 -19.56 -11.66
C SER A 160 -1.92 -19.99 -11.45
N ASP A 161 -2.70 -19.17 -10.75
CA ASP A 161 -4.00 -19.54 -10.21
C ASP A 161 -5.16 -19.18 -11.16
N TYR A 162 -4.98 -18.12 -11.98
CA TYR A 162 -6.04 -17.59 -12.86
C TYR A 162 -5.70 -17.61 -14.34
N LYS A 163 -4.49 -18.08 -14.72
CA LYS A 163 -4.01 -18.14 -16.12
C LYS A 163 -3.93 -16.76 -16.80
N ILE A 164 -3.77 -15.70 -16.01
CA ILE A 164 -3.58 -14.33 -16.48
C ILE A 164 -2.09 -14.09 -16.67
N ASN A 165 -1.67 -13.76 -17.88
CA ASN A 165 -0.24 -13.63 -18.24
C ASN A 165 0.10 -12.33 -18.99
N ASN A 166 -0.87 -11.46 -19.21
CA ASN A 166 -0.68 -10.14 -19.78
C ASN A 166 -1.17 -9.08 -18.80
N PHE A 167 -0.32 -8.12 -18.47
CA PHE A 167 -0.59 -7.16 -17.40
C PHE A 167 -0.45 -5.72 -17.87
N ILE A 168 -1.39 -4.87 -17.42
CA ILE A 168 -1.26 -3.43 -17.38
C ILE A 168 -1.08 -3.05 -15.91
N LEU A 169 0.02 -2.36 -15.60
CA LEU A 169 0.29 -1.88 -14.26
C LEU A 169 -0.14 -0.41 -14.18
N TYR A 170 -1.05 -0.10 -13.26
CA TYR A 170 -1.56 1.25 -13.07
C TYR A 170 -1.41 1.64 -11.60
N GLY A 171 -0.34 2.35 -11.30
CA GLY A 171 0.05 2.72 -9.95
C GLY A 171 -0.13 4.20 -9.64
N PHE A 172 -0.45 4.49 -8.39
CA PHE A 172 -0.59 5.84 -7.86
C PHE A 172 0.51 6.15 -6.86
N SER A 173 1.23 7.28 -7.05
CA SER A 173 2.27 7.74 -6.12
C SER A 173 3.30 6.62 -5.85
N HIS A 174 3.46 6.19 -4.59
CA HIS A 174 4.37 5.09 -4.23
C HIS A 174 3.98 3.75 -4.88
N GLY A 175 2.70 3.52 -5.17
CA GLY A 175 2.27 2.36 -5.95
C GLY A 175 2.84 2.35 -7.37
N ALA A 176 3.06 3.52 -7.97
CA ALA A 176 3.70 3.64 -9.28
C ALA A 176 5.20 3.30 -9.27
N ILE A 177 5.86 3.34 -8.11
CA ILE A 177 7.27 2.92 -7.97
C ILE A 177 7.39 1.39 -8.12
N GLY A 178 6.34 0.67 -7.71
CA GLY A 178 6.29 -0.79 -7.80
C GLY A 178 5.76 -1.32 -9.13
N SER A 179 5.20 -0.42 -9.95
CA SER A 179 4.49 -0.79 -11.19
C SER A 179 5.39 -0.80 -12.42
#